data_786e7ea41bfb6d2322c32e9bd4de625e
#
_entry.id   786e7ea41bfb6d2322c32e9bd4de625e
#
_cell.length_a   1.000
_cell.length_b   1.000
_cell.length_c   1.000
_cell.angle_alpha   90.00
_cell.angle_beta   90.00
_cell.angle_gamma   90.00
#
_symmetry.space_group_name_H-M   'P 1'
#
loop_
_entity.id
_entity.type
_entity.pdbx_description
1 polymer ?
#
loop_
_entity_poly.entity_id
_entity_poly.type
_entity_poly.pdbx_seq_one_letter_code
_entity_poly.pdbx_strand_id
1 'polypeptide(L)'
;VSQAWAGPGFGNLAIPRVGQEVIVDFLNGDPDQPVVMGRTYHEDNRSPGDLPGTKTQMTIRSKTYKGSGFNELRFEDATSNEQVYIHAQKNMDTEVLNDRTTDVKHDHTETIGNDQKITVGLGQTVNVGSKKEGGHDQKVTVANDQTITVQNDQRLDVTHDRHKDVGNDQISKIIGKDTEEVVKSQDIKVGEDYSLTVTNSLTIKVGECLLKMNKDGTIILNGKSIQIEGKDKINIFGADIDLD
;
A
#
# COMPACT_ATOMS: atom_id res chain seq x y z
N VAL A 1 33.92 -33.60 -12.01
CA VAL A 1 32.59 -33.47 -12.65
C VAL A 1 32.62 -32.28 -13.57
N SER A 2 32.31 -32.48 -14.84
CA SER A 2 32.15 -31.40 -15.82
C SER A 2 30.91 -30.55 -15.44
N GLN A 3 31.05 -29.25 -15.44
CA GLN A 3 29.98 -28.27 -15.18
C GLN A 3 30.05 -27.16 -16.21
N ALA A 4 28.87 -26.61 -16.59
CA ALA A 4 28.81 -25.51 -17.52
C ALA A 4 29.45 -24.26 -16.89
N TRP A 5 30.31 -23.57 -17.64
CA TRP A 5 30.96 -22.32 -17.27
C TRP A 5 31.82 -22.40 -15.97
N ALA A 6 32.43 -23.56 -15.70
CA ALA A 6 33.25 -23.77 -14.51
C ALA A 6 34.54 -22.89 -14.56
N GLY A 7 34.77 -22.09 -13.54
CA GLY A 7 35.94 -21.24 -13.37
C GLY A 7 36.27 -20.99 -11.88
N PRO A 8 37.35 -20.27 -11.57
CA PRO A 8 37.77 -20.02 -10.20
C PRO A 8 36.76 -19.10 -9.46
N GLY A 9 35.90 -19.72 -8.65
CA GLY A 9 34.90 -19.03 -7.85
C GLY A 9 33.60 -18.68 -8.57
N PHE A 10 33.41 -19.07 -9.83
CA PHE A 10 32.17 -18.86 -10.58
C PHE A 10 31.79 -20.06 -11.46
N GLY A 11 30.54 -20.09 -11.93
CA GLY A 11 30.03 -21.11 -12.84
C GLY A 11 28.80 -21.83 -12.27
N ASN A 12 28.31 -22.82 -13.02
CA ASN A 12 27.22 -23.67 -12.57
C ASN A 12 27.76 -24.81 -11.70
N LEU A 13 27.15 -25.06 -10.55
CA LEU A 13 27.51 -26.15 -9.66
C LEU A 13 26.29 -26.98 -9.28
N ALA A 14 26.22 -28.21 -9.79
CA ALA A 14 25.22 -29.18 -9.39
C ALA A 14 25.90 -30.58 -9.20
N ILE A 15 26.23 -30.91 -7.97
CA ILE A 15 26.93 -32.15 -7.62
C ILE A 15 25.96 -33.33 -7.74
N PRO A 16 26.35 -34.44 -8.43
CA PRO A 16 25.57 -35.67 -8.46
C PRO A 16 25.32 -36.23 -7.06
N ARG A 17 24.09 -36.64 -6.79
CA ARG A 17 23.73 -37.28 -5.52
C ARG A 17 23.77 -38.78 -5.65
N VAL A 18 24.05 -39.49 -4.55
CA VAL A 18 23.98 -40.93 -4.48
C VAL A 18 22.67 -41.47 -5.04
N GLY A 19 22.71 -42.41 -5.96
CA GLY A 19 21.58 -42.99 -6.68
C GLY A 19 21.26 -42.30 -8.02
N GLN A 20 21.97 -41.22 -8.39
CA GLN A 20 21.82 -40.61 -9.73
C GLN A 20 22.77 -41.33 -10.72
N GLU A 21 22.27 -41.59 -11.92
CA GLU A 21 23.07 -42.12 -13.03
C GLU A 21 23.90 -40.99 -13.65
N VAL A 22 25.17 -41.29 -13.93
CA VAL A 22 26.14 -40.35 -14.48
C VAL A 22 26.85 -40.98 -15.69
N ILE A 23 27.20 -40.15 -16.66
CA ILE A 23 28.05 -40.51 -17.78
C ILE A 23 29.50 -40.23 -17.38
N VAL A 24 30.35 -41.23 -17.46
CA VAL A 24 31.78 -41.17 -17.13
C VAL A 24 32.59 -41.34 -18.40
N ASP A 25 33.58 -40.49 -18.59
CA ASP A 25 34.62 -40.60 -19.58
C ASP A 25 35.97 -40.70 -18.88
N PHE A 26 37.01 -41.13 -19.59
CA PHE A 26 38.34 -41.32 -19.06
C PHE A 26 39.36 -40.47 -19.82
N LEU A 27 40.09 -39.62 -19.09
CA LEU A 27 41.09 -38.75 -19.70
C LEU A 27 42.16 -39.57 -20.43
N ASN A 28 42.35 -39.28 -21.72
CA ASN A 28 43.26 -40.01 -22.61
C ASN A 28 43.02 -41.55 -22.67
N GLY A 29 41.79 -42.01 -22.30
CA GLY A 29 41.46 -43.40 -22.23
C GLY A 29 42.05 -44.13 -21.00
N ASP A 30 42.57 -43.40 -20.05
CA ASP A 30 43.19 -43.97 -18.83
C ASP A 30 42.08 -44.31 -17.79
N PRO A 31 41.87 -45.61 -17.45
CA PRO A 31 40.86 -46.02 -16.47
C PRO A 31 41.02 -45.42 -15.08
N ASP A 32 42.24 -45.02 -14.72
CA ASP A 32 42.53 -44.39 -13.42
C ASP A 32 42.22 -42.89 -13.36
N GLN A 33 41.77 -42.31 -14.49
CA GLN A 33 41.44 -40.88 -14.60
C GLN A 33 40.00 -40.66 -15.04
N PRO A 34 38.97 -41.08 -14.25
CA PRO A 34 37.57 -40.92 -14.61
C PRO A 34 37.10 -39.47 -14.43
N VAL A 35 36.28 -38.96 -15.37
CA VAL A 35 35.62 -37.68 -15.34
C VAL A 35 34.12 -37.85 -15.57
N VAL A 36 33.30 -37.39 -14.64
CA VAL A 36 31.85 -37.33 -14.85
C VAL A 36 31.51 -36.20 -15.83
N MET A 37 30.99 -36.59 -16.99
CA MET A 37 30.66 -35.69 -18.10
C MET A 37 29.22 -35.15 -18.05
N GLY A 38 28.27 -35.90 -17.46
CA GLY A 38 26.86 -35.53 -17.45
C GLY A 38 26.01 -36.48 -16.63
N ARG A 39 24.71 -36.31 -16.76
CA ARG A 39 23.66 -37.15 -16.18
C ARG A 39 22.66 -37.52 -17.24
N THR A 40 21.98 -38.65 -17.09
CA THR A 40 20.96 -39.08 -18.02
C THR A 40 19.68 -39.46 -17.30
N TYR A 41 18.57 -39.40 -18.03
CA TYR A 41 17.27 -39.92 -17.61
C TYR A 41 17.05 -41.30 -18.21
N HIS A 42 16.38 -42.16 -17.45
CA HIS A 42 15.96 -43.48 -17.88
C HIS A 42 14.67 -43.88 -17.16
N GLU A 43 14.19 -45.09 -17.31
CA GLU A 43 12.88 -45.52 -16.80
C GLU A 43 12.74 -45.33 -15.27
N ASP A 44 13.80 -45.62 -14.50
CA ASP A 44 13.79 -45.47 -13.04
C ASP A 44 14.24 -44.08 -12.57
N ASN A 45 14.86 -43.28 -13.44
CA ASN A 45 15.31 -41.92 -13.18
C ASN A 45 14.70 -40.95 -14.20
N ARG A 46 13.39 -40.69 -14.05
CA ARG A 46 12.60 -39.91 -15.02
C ARG A 46 12.86 -38.41 -14.93
N SER A 47 12.62 -37.72 -16.04
CA SER A 47 12.67 -36.27 -16.12
C SER A 47 11.62 -35.59 -15.20
N PRO A 48 11.79 -34.31 -14.85
CA PRO A 48 10.81 -33.57 -14.02
C PRO A 48 9.40 -33.45 -14.62
N GLY A 49 9.23 -33.71 -15.90
CA GLY A 49 7.92 -33.63 -16.59
C GLY A 49 7.48 -34.96 -17.18
N ASP A 50 6.20 -35.12 -17.44
CA ASP A 50 5.58 -36.29 -18.05
C ASP A 50 5.64 -36.19 -19.58
N LEU A 51 6.59 -36.86 -20.20
CA LEU A 51 6.72 -36.93 -21.65
C LEU A 51 5.72 -37.92 -22.27
N PRO A 52 5.07 -37.58 -23.41
CA PRO A 52 5.31 -36.42 -24.29
C PRO A 52 4.49 -35.18 -23.91
N GLY A 53 3.71 -35.18 -22.84
CA GLY A 53 2.78 -34.07 -22.46
C GLY A 53 3.48 -32.75 -22.21
N THR A 54 4.69 -32.77 -21.63
CA THR A 54 5.46 -31.56 -21.27
C THR A 54 6.58 -31.26 -22.27
N LYS A 55 6.45 -31.69 -23.53
CA LYS A 55 7.48 -31.50 -24.57
C LYS A 55 7.83 -30.06 -24.89
N THR A 56 6.96 -29.10 -24.54
CA THR A 56 7.14 -27.66 -24.72
C THR A 56 7.77 -26.98 -23.51
N GLN A 57 8.03 -27.73 -22.43
CA GLN A 57 8.61 -27.18 -21.21
C GLN A 57 10.13 -27.33 -21.16
N MET A 58 10.79 -26.26 -20.73
CA MET A 58 12.16 -26.29 -20.23
C MET A 58 12.11 -26.03 -18.72
N THR A 59 12.76 -26.89 -17.91
CA THR A 59 12.77 -26.75 -16.46
C THR A 59 14.15 -26.97 -15.83
N ILE A 60 14.48 -26.16 -14.83
CA ILE A 60 15.59 -26.37 -13.89
C ILE A 60 14.95 -26.64 -12.54
N ARG A 61 14.85 -27.91 -12.16
CA ARG A 61 14.18 -28.32 -10.92
C ARG A 61 15.16 -29.02 -9.98
N SER A 62 15.23 -28.54 -8.75
CA SER A 62 15.95 -29.20 -7.67
C SER A 62 15.06 -30.17 -6.89
N LYS A 63 15.64 -30.89 -5.94
CA LYS A 63 14.90 -31.70 -4.98
C LYS A 63 15.45 -31.45 -3.59
N THR A 64 14.54 -31.25 -2.62
CA THR A 64 14.93 -31.10 -1.23
C THR A 64 15.77 -32.31 -0.76
N TYR A 65 16.91 -32.04 -0.13
CA TYR A 65 17.76 -33.11 0.40
C TYR A 65 17.04 -33.82 1.54
N LYS A 66 16.92 -35.17 1.41
CA LYS A 66 16.18 -36.05 2.35
C LYS A 66 14.69 -35.57 2.59
N GLY A 67 14.07 -34.91 1.63
CA GLY A 67 12.68 -34.46 1.68
C GLY A 67 11.98 -34.55 0.33
N SER A 68 10.70 -34.16 0.29
CA SER A 68 9.84 -34.27 -0.90
C SER A 68 9.68 -32.96 -1.68
N GLY A 69 10.13 -31.83 -1.15
CA GLY A 69 9.98 -30.51 -1.79
C GLY A 69 10.99 -30.25 -2.92
N PHE A 70 10.84 -29.11 -3.59
CA PHE A 70 11.70 -28.70 -4.70
C PHE A 70 11.75 -27.17 -4.85
N ASN A 71 12.76 -26.65 -5.54
CA ASN A 71 12.75 -25.32 -6.13
C ASN A 71 12.77 -25.46 -7.65
N GLU A 72 12.13 -24.55 -8.38
CA GLU A 72 11.97 -24.67 -9.83
C GLU A 72 12.02 -23.32 -10.53
N LEU A 73 12.72 -23.28 -11.67
CA LEU A 73 12.56 -22.30 -12.72
C LEU A 73 12.08 -23.05 -13.95
N ARG A 74 10.89 -22.73 -14.44
CA ARG A 74 10.26 -23.39 -15.58
C ARG A 74 9.82 -22.37 -16.61
N PHE A 75 10.01 -22.71 -17.87
CA PHE A 75 9.47 -22.02 -19.04
C PHE A 75 8.49 -22.97 -19.72
N GLU A 76 7.31 -22.48 -20.03
CA GLU A 76 6.33 -23.14 -20.88
C GLU A 76 6.21 -22.34 -22.17
N ASP A 77 6.44 -22.98 -23.32
CA ASP A 77 6.45 -22.35 -24.64
C ASP A 77 5.30 -22.82 -25.55
N ALA A 78 4.28 -23.48 -24.99
CA ALA A 78 3.08 -23.82 -25.74
C ALA A 78 2.31 -22.54 -26.10
N THR A 79 1.98 -22.39 -27.38
CA THR A 79 1.26 -21.21 -27.91
C THR A 79 -0.02 -20.92 -27.11
N SER A 80 -0.17 -19.68 -26.68
CA SER A 80 -1.25 -19.15 -25.82
C SER A 80 -1.27 -19.65 -24.38
N ASN A 81 -0.20 -20.37 -23.96
CA ASN A 81 0.03 -20.80 -22.59
C ASN A 81 1.45 -20.49 -22.12
N GLU A 82 2.14 -19.58 -22.78
CA GLU A 82 3.51 -19.20 -22.45
C GLU A 82 3.59 -18.70 -21.01
N GLN A 83 4.55 -19.23 -20.24
CA GLN A 83 4.70 -18.91 -18.83
C GLN A 83 6.16 -18.99 -18.38
N VAL A 84 6.58 -18.07 -17.56
CA VAL A 84 7.76 -18.22 -16.70
C VAL A 84 7.28 -18.44 -15.28
N TYR A 85 7.63 -19.57 -14.69
CA TYR A 85 7.25 -19.98 -13.34
C TYR A 85 8.47 -20.10 -12.44
N ILE A 86 8.45 -19.41 -11.30
CA ILE A 86 9.50 -19.48 -10.27
C ILE A 86 8.86 -20.00 -8.99
N HIS A 87 9.39 -21.10 -8.46
CA HIS A 87 8.94 -21.71 -7.22
C HIS A 87 10.09 -21.84 -6.23
N ALA A 88 9.92 -21.28 -5.05
CA ALA A 88 10.78 -21.48 -3.90
C ALA A 88 10.06 -22.31 -2.84
N GLN A 89 10.63 -23.45 -2.45
CA GLN A 89 10.04 -24.35 -1.45
C GLN A 89 9.86 -23.70 -0.07
N LYS A 90 10.70 -22.74 0.26
CA LYS A 90 10.66 -22.06 1.56
C LYS A 90 10.86 -20.55 1.42
N ASN A 91 12.08 -20.10 1.21
CA ASN A 91 12.42 -18.69 1.14
C ASN A 91 12.89 -18.33 -0.27
N MET A 92 12.57 -17.12 -0.71
CA MET A 92 13.11 -16.51 -1.91
C MET A 92 13.66 -15.14 -1.56
N ASP A 93 14.97 -14.95 -1.75
CA ASP A 93 15.66 -13.69 -1.52
C ASP A 93 16.11 -13.12 -2.87
N THR A 94 15.85 -11.85 -3.11
CA THR A 94 16.29 -11.14 -4.31
C THR A 94 17.03 -9.88 -3.89
N GLU A 95 18.31 -9.77 -4.26
CA GLU A 95 19.13 -8.59 -4.04
C GLU A 95 19.48 -7.95 -5.38
N VAL A 96 19.28 -6.65 -5.50
CA VAL A 96 19.62 -5.85 -6.69
C VAL A 96 20.44 -4.66 -6.23
N LEU A 97 21.72 -4.60 -6.63
CA LEU A 97 22.66 -3.60 -6.15
C LEU A 97 22.49 -2.21 -6.80
N ASN A 98 21.74 -2.12 -7.87
CA ASN A 98 21.44 -0.86 -8.55
C ASN A 98 19.95 -0.76 -8.82
N ASP A 99 19.48 -0.81 -10.04
CA ASP A 99 18.09 -0.55 -10.39
C ASP A 99 17.30 -1.82 -10.65
N ARG A 100 16.02 -1.83 -10.25
CA ARG A 100 15.05 -2.83 -10.63
C ARG A 100 13.84 -2.18 -11.27
N THR A 101 13.50 -2.61 -12.49
CA THR A 101 12.28 -2.20 -13.20
C THR A 101 11.35 -3.39 -13.38
N THR A 102 10.05 -3.17 -13.15
CA THR A 102 9.00 -4.17 -13.43
C THR A 102 7.93 -3.49 -14.28
N ASP A 103 7.68 -4.02 -15.48
CA ASP A 103 6.66 -3.52 -16.42
C ASP A 103 5.67 -4.66 -16.72
N VAL A 104 4.43 -4.52 -16.25
CA VAL A 104 3.35 -5.49 -16.44
C VAL A 104 2.28 -4.84 -17.32
N LYS A 105 2.08 -5.40 -18.51
CA LYS A 105 1.18 -4.80 -19.52
C LYS A 105 -0.31 -5.01 -19.22
N HIS A 106 -0.65 -5.98 -18.42
CA HIS A 106 -2.01 -6.32 -18.06
C HIS A 106 -2.19 -6.28 -16.53
N ASP A 107 -2.33 -7.38 -15.87
CA ASP A 107 -2.65 -7.41 -14.46
C ASP A 107 -1.44 -7.76 -13.60
N HIS A 108 -1.32 -7.13 -12.45
CA HIS A 108 -0.39 -7.49 -11.39
C HIS A 108 -1.16 -7.81 -10.12
N THR A 109 -0.98 -9.03 -9.59
CA THR A 109 -1.57 -9.47 -8.33
C THR A 109 -0.48 -9.86 -7.35
N GLU A 110 -0.54 -9.30 -6.14
CA GLU A 110 0.34 -9.67 -5.03
C GLU A 110 -0.53 -10.09 -3.83
N THR A 111 -0.28 -11.27 -3.29
CA THR A 111 -0.98 -11.79 -2.12
C THR A 111 0.02 -12.15 -1.04
N ILE A 112 -0.07 -11.49 0.10
CA ILE A 112 0.79 -11.70 1.27
C ILE A 112 -0.04 -12.37 2.36
N GLY A 113 0.34 -13.57 2.74
CA GLY A 113 -0.40 -14.36 3.74
C GLY A 113 -0.22 -13.87 5.18
N ASN A 114 0.80 -13.09 5.45
CA ASN A 114 1.13 -12.59 6.79
C ASN A 114 1.49 -11.10 6.72
N ASP A 115 2.74 -10.74 6.90
CA ASP A 115 3.15 -9.34 7.02
C ASP A 115 3.84 -8.83 5.74
N GLN A 116 3.54 -7.59 5.34
CA GLN A 116 4.28 -6.87 4.32
C GLN A 116 4.93 -5.63 4.92
N LYS A 117 6.23 -5.43 4.67
CA LYS A 117 6.96 -4.22 5.05
C LYS A 117 7.58 -3.57 3.81
N ILE A 118 7.23 -2.32 3.56
CA ILE A 118 7.82 -1.50 2.49
C ILE A 118 8.60 -0.35 3.15
N THR A 119 9.88 -0.21 2.82
CA THR A 119 10.72 0.89 3.29
C THR A 119 11.33 1.59 2.06
N VAL A 120 11.06 2.89 1.93
CA VAL A 120 11.56 3.71 0.83
C VAL A 120 12.43 4.82 1.41
N GLY A 121 13.69 4.89 1.01
CA GLY A 121 14.67 5.81 1.60
C GLY A 121 14.46 7.27 1.21
N LEU A 122 13.88 7.56 0.04
CA LEU A 122 13.68 8.93 -0.43
C LEU A 122 12.21 9.21 -0.74
N GLY A 123 11.69 8.79 -1.89
CA GLY A 123 10.36 9.14 -2.33
C GLY A 123 9.58 7.94 -2.85
N GLN A 124 8.27 7.94 -2.65
CA GLN A 124 7.34 6.99 -3.25
C GLN A 124 6.25 7.75 -3.98
N THR A 125 5.98 7.38 -5.24
CA THR A 125 4.88 7.92 -6.03
C THR A 125 3.93 6.81 -6.44
N VAL A 126 2.65 6.99 -6.19
CA VAL A 126 1.58 6.07 -6.62
C VAL A 126 0.63 6.83 -7.53
N ASN A 127 0.56 6.44 -8.80
CA ASN A 127 -0.38 7.00 -9.78
C ASN A 127 -1.41 5.93 -10.15
N VAL A 128 -2.69 6.25 -10.00
CA VAL A 128 -3.81 5.40 -10.38
C VAL A 128 -4.62 6.14 -11.45
N GLY A 129 -4.94 5.48 -12.56
CA GLY A 129 -5.79 6.06 -13.60
C GLY A 129 -5.06 6.87 -14.69
N SER A 130 -3.93 6.38 -15.16
CA SER A 130 -3.19 7.01 -16.28
C SER A 130 -3.80 6.76 -17.67
N LYS A 131 -4.76 5.83 -17.81
CA LYS A 131 -5.46 5.55 -19.08
C LYS A 131 -6.72 6.39 -19.20
N LYS A 132 -7.09 6.74 -20.44
CA LYS A 132 -8.26 7.62 -20.73
C LYS A 132 -9.63 6.96 -20.55
N GLU A 133 -9.73 5.63 -20.57
CA GLU A 133 -10.98 4.88 -20.55
C GLU A 133 -11.02 3.89 -19.38
N GLY A 134 -12.16 3.80 -18.70
CA GLY A 134 -12.44 2.89 -17.59
C GLY A 134 -12.54 3.58 -16.22
N GLY A 135 -13.05 2.86 -15.23
CA GLY A 135 -13.02 3.27 -13.82
C GLY A 135 -11.59 3.09 -13.28
N HIS A 136 -11.11 4.09 -12.57
CA HIS A 136 -9.74 4.13 -12.05
C HIS A 136 -9.78 4.41 -10.55
N ASP A 137 -10.01 3.36 -9.77
CA ASP A 137 -10.21 3.49 -8.33
C ASP A 137 -8.99 2.99 -7.55
N GLN A 138 -8.65 3.70 -6.48
CA GLN A 138 -7.81 3.18 -5.42
C GLN A 138 -8.66 2.87 -4.21
N LYS A 139 -8.71 1.61 -3.79
CA LYS A 139 -9.42 1.18 -2.58
C LYS A 139 -8.44 0.71 -1.51
N VAL A 140 -8.54 1.30 -0.33
CA VAL A 140 -7.79 0.88 0.86
C VAL A 140 -8.79 0.39 1.91
N THR A 141 -8.67 -0.86 2.35
CA THR A 141 -9.50 -1.45 3.40
C THR A 141 -8.59 -1.94 4.52
N VAL A 142 -8.81 -1.43 5.72
CA VAL A 142 -8.06 -1.80 6.93
C VAL A 142 -9.04 -2.37 7.94
N ALA A 143 -8.80 -3.60 8.36
CA ALA A 143 -9.73 -4.31 9.25
C ALA A 143 -9.67 -3.83 10.71
N ASN A 144 -8.56 -3.26 11.14
CA ASN A 144 -8.35 -2.77 12.51
C ASN A 144 -7.86 -1.32 12.46
N ASP A 145 -6.60 -1.05 12.66
CA ASP A 145 -6.09 0.30 12.83
C ASP A 145 -5.32 0.80 11.62
N GLN A 146 -5.51 2.06 11.26
CA GLN A 146 -4.68 2.77 10.31
C GLN A 146 -4.02 3.98 10.98
N THR A 147 -2.69 4.05 10.95
CA THR A 147 -1.94 5.21 11.42
C THR A 147 -1.23 5.90 10.28
N ILE A 148 -1.43 7.21 10.13
CA ILE A 148 -0.74 8.06 9.17
C ILE A 148 0.02 9.13 9.94
N THR A 149 1.35 9.14 9.83
CA THR A 149 2.21 10.16 10.45
C THR A 149 2.91 10.96 9.35
N VAL A 150 2.66 12.27 9.32
CA VAL A 150 3.29 13.21 8.38
C VAL A 150 4.08 14.23 9.19
N GLN A 151 5.38 14.29 9.00
CA GLN A 151 6.26 15.17 9.77
C GLN A 151 6.28 16.62 9.27
N ASN A 152 5.90 16.85 8.04
CA ASN A 152 5.85 18.19 7.44
C ASN A 152 4.43 18.49 6.96
N ASP A 153 4.13 18.46 5.70
CA ASP A 153 2.86 18.90 5.15
C ASP A 153 2.03 17.73 4.61
N GLN A 154 0.73 17.76 4.87
CA GLN A 154 -0.25 16.89 4.23
C GLN A 154 -1.22 17.74 3.41
N ARG A 155 -1.37 17.43 2.12
CA ARG A 155 -2.34 18.07 1.22
C ARG A 155 -3.33 17.03 0.69
N LEU A 156 -4.60 17.38 0.72
CA LEU A 156 -5.69 16.58 0.15
C LEU A 156 -6.54 17.49 -0.77
N ASP A 157 -6.52 17.21 -2.07
CA ASP A 157 -7.36 17.86 -3.07
C ASP A 157 -8.44 16.88 -3.53
N VAL A 158 -9.71 17.24 -3.39
CA VAL A 158 -10.87 16.44 -3.81
C VAL A 158 -11.73 17.28 -4.73
N THR A 159 -11.81 16.92 -6.00
CA THR A 159 -12.51 17.70 -7.02
C THR A 159 -14.04 17.62 -6.90
N HIS A 160 -14.56 16.49 -6.42
CA HIS A 160 -15.99 16.24 -6.25
C HIS A 160 -16.34 16.11 -4.76
N ASP A 161 -16.79 14.97 -4.35
CA ASP A 161 -17.33 14.77 -3.02
C ASP A 161 -16.33 14.11 -2.07
N ARG A 162 -16.32 14.57 -0.83
CA ARG A 162 -15.63 13.92 0.29
C ARG A 162 -16.64 13.47 1.33
N HIS A 163 -16.73 12.17 1.55
CA HIS A 163 -17.53 11.58 2.62
C HIS A 163 -16.65 11.23 3.81
N LYS A 164 -17.15 11.48 5.03
CA LYS A 164 -16.48 11.10 6.27
C LYS A 164 -17.51 10.66 7.30
N ASP A 165 -17.49 9.38 7.64
CA ASP A 165 -18.30 8.80 8.70
C ASP A 165 -17.39 8.37 9.85
N VAL A 166 -17.70 8.80 11.07
CA VAL A 166 -16.99 8.45 12.29
C VAL A 166 -17.98 7.87 13.28
N GLY A 167 -17.85 6.58 13.55
CA GLY A 167 -18.82 5.84 14.38
C GLY A 167 -18.75 6.16 15.87
N ASN A 168 -17.67 6.75 16.36
CA ASN A 168 -17.49 7.15 17.75
C ASN A 168 -16.94 8.57 17.84
N ASP A 169 -15.71 8.78 18.24
CA ASP A 169 -15.16 10.10 18.51
C ASP A 169 -14.32 10.64 17.36
N GLN A 170 -14.41 11.93 17.11
CA GLN A 170 -13.47 12.67 16.28
C GLN A 170 -12.79 13.74 17.11
N ILE A 171 -11.47 13.73 17.17
CA ILE A 171 -10.67 14.74 17.87
C ILE A 171 -9.81 15.50 16.86
N SER A 172 -9.89 16.82 16.87
CA SER A 172 -9.03 17.71 16.09
C SER A 172 -8.32 18.69 17.02
N LYS A 173 -6.98 18.80 16.90
CA LYS A 173 -6.16 19.75 17.63
C LYS A 173 -5.30 20.55 16.66
N ILE A 174 -5.55 21.85 16.57
CA ILE A 174 -4.84 22.77 15.69
C ILE A 174 -4.16 23.82 16.55
N ILE A 175 -2.83 23.92 16.49
CA ILE A 175 -2.05 24.88 17.28
C ILE A 175 -2.06 26.27 16.63
N GLY A 176 -2.05 26.30 15.32
CA GLY A 176 -2.07 27.52 14.53
C GLY A 176 -3.49 27.99 14.21
N LYS A 177 -3.68 28.46 13.01
CA LYS A 177 -4.97 28.95 12.49
C LYS A 177 -5.72 27.83 11.78
N ASP A 178 -7.00 27.69 12.12
CA ASP A 178 -7.96 26.94 11.31
C ASP A 178 -8.78 27.90 10.45
N THR A 179 -9.00 27.57 9.20
CA THR A 179 -9.83 28.37 8.29
C THR A 179 -10.73 27.43 7.50
N GLU A 180 -12.03 27.63 7.64
CA GLU A 180 -13.04 26.93 6.86
C GLU A 180 -13.80 27.95 6.00
N GLU A 181 -13.92 27.68 4.71
CA GLU A 181 -14.69 28.48 3.76
C GLU A 181 -15.72 27.58 3.05
N VAL A 182 -17.00 27.87 3.23
CA VAL A 182 -18.12 27.18 2.61
C VAL A 182 -18.87 28.15 1.70
N VAL A 183 -18.74 27.98 0.40
CA VAL A 183 -19.28 28.92 -0.60
C VAL A 183 -20.82 28.96 -0.63
N LYS A 184 -21.48 27.84 -0.34
CA LYS A 184 -22.95 27.77 -0.43
C LYS A 184 -23.60 27.74 0.96
N SER A 185 -23.64 26.60 1.61
CA SER A 185 -24.32 26.40 2.87
C SER A 185 -23.59 25.42 3.75
N GLN A 186 -23.65 25.66 5.06
CA GLN A 186 -23.17 24.76 6.08
C GLN A 186 -24.27 24.46 7.08
N ASP A 187 -24.61 23.23 7.30
CA ASP A 187 -25.56 22.77 8.30
C ASP A 187 -24.84 22.09 9.46
N ILE A 188 -25.00 22.58 10.67
CA ILE A 188 -24.47 22.00 11.90
C ILE A 188 -25.65 21.51 12.74
N LYS A 189 -25.71 20.18 12.98
CA LYS A 189 -26.69 19.55 13.86
C LYS A 189 -25.98 18.87 15.01
N VAL A 190 -26.32 19.25 16.23
CA VAL A 190 -25.78 18.68 17.47
C VAL A 190 -26.95 18.07 18.24
N GLY A 191 -26.86 16.79 18.59
CA GLY A 191 -27.94 16.07 19.26
C GLY A 191 -28.11 16.42 20.72
N GLU A 192 -27.03 16.80 21.40
CA GLU A 192 -27.04 17.14 22.84
C GLU A 192 -26.47 18.54 23.04
N ASP A 193 -25.20 18.70 23.40
CA ASP A 193 -24.61 19.98 23.78
C ASP A 193 -23.66 20.52 22.71
N TYR A 194 -23.72 21.82 22.46
CA TYR A 194 -22.74 22.55 21.66
C TYR A 194 -22.05 23.61 22.54
N SER A 195 -20.75 23.46 22.77
CA SER A 195 -19.96 24.41 23.55
C SER A 195 -18.93 25.11 22.69
N LEU A 196 -18.90 26.43 22.77
CA LEU A 196 -17.96 27.31 22.08
C LEU A 196 -17.25 28.20 23.12
N THR A 197 -15.96 28.01 23.32
CA THR A 197 -15.14 28.85 24.22
C THR A 197 -14.13 29.63 23.40
N VAL A 198 -14.21 30.97 23.50
CA VAL A 198 -13.34 31.88 22.76
C VAL A 198 -12.66 32.84 23.73
N THR A 199 -11.34 32.93 23.71
CA THR A 199 -10.58 33.72 24.67
C THR A 199 -10.62 35.21 24.41
N ASN A 200 -10.61 35.65 23.14
CA ASN A 200 -10.50 37.09 22.83
C ASN A 200 -11.79 37.71 22.35
N SER A 201 -12.35 37.26 21.24
CA SER A 201 -13.60 37.76 20.69
C SER A 201 -14.31 36.76 19.82
N LEU A 202 -15.63 36.70 19.93
CA LEU A 202 -16.52 36.00 19.00
C LEU A 202 -17.29 37.06 18.18
N THR A 203 -17.32 36.85 16.86
CA THR A 203 -18.10 37.70 15.96
C THR A 203 -18.98 36.83 15.06
N ILE A 204 -20.29 37.07 15.07
CA ILE A 204 -21.26 36.50 14.15
C ILE A 204 -21.82 37.64 13.32
N LYS A 205 -21.66 37.58 12.01
CA LYS A 205 -22.09 38.64 11.08
C LYS A 205 -22.96 38.08 9.97
N VAL A 206 -24.10 38.69 9.74
CA VAL A 206 -25.03 38.38 8.65
C VAL A 206 -25.44 39.67 7.96
N GLY A 207 -24.92 39.94 6.76
CA GLY A 207 -25.10 41.21 6.09
C GLY A 207 -24.63 42.40 6.96
N GLU A 208 -25.54 43.30 7.33
CA GLU A 208 -25.28 44.46 8.22
C GLU A 208 -25.47 44.14 9.71
N CYS A 209 -26.10 43.00 10.05
CA CYS A 209 -26.33 42.61 11.45
C CYS A 209 -25.06 41.99 12.07
N LEU A 210 -24.81 42.34 13.34
CA LEU A 210 -23.63 41.95 14.10
C LEU A 210 -23.99 41.53 15.53
N LEU A 211 -23.52 40.33 15.94
CA LEU A 211 -23.38 39.97 17.35
C LEU A 211 -21.90 39.85 17.63
N LYS A 212 -21.37 40.64 18.57
CA LYS A 212 -19.94 40.57 18.96
C LYS A 212 -19.82 40.46 20.48
N MET A 213 -18.99 39.58 20.95
CA MET A 213 -18.60 39.40 22.34
C MET A 213 -17.11 39.60 22.47
N ASN A 214 -16.66 40.44 23.39
CA ASN A 214 -15.26 40.74 23.65
C ASN A 214 -14.82 40.26 25.04
N LYS A 215 -13.52 40.05 25.21
CA LYS A 215 -12.92 39.57 26.48
C LYS A 215 -13.09 40.54 27.66
N ASP A 216 -13.37 41.82 27.39
CA ASP A 216 -13.64 42.83 28.42
C ASP A 216 -15.08 42.76 28.97
N GLY A 217 -15.87 41.81 28.53
CA GLY A 217 -17.27 41.61 28.92
C GLY A 217 -18.27 42.40 28.08
N THR A 218 -17.83 43.17 27.09
CA THR A 218 -18.73 43.90 26.19
C THR A 218 -19.45 42.96 25.24
N ILE A 219 -20.79 43.09 25.19
CA ILE A 219 -21.64 42.41 24.18
C ILE A 219 -22.30 43.50 23.33
N ILE A 220 -22.11 43.42 22.03
CA ILE A 220 -22.67 44.29 21.03
C ILE A 220 -23.68 43.53 20.17
N LEU A 221 -24.92 43.97 20.15
CA LEU A 221 -25.94 43.46 19.25
C LEU A 221 -26.39 44.65 18.37
N ASN A 222 -26.06 44.61 17.10
CA ASN A 222 -26.36 45.67 16.15
C ASN A 222 -27.17 45.12 14.96
N GLY A 223 -28.22 45.83 14.58
CA GLY A 223 -29.10 45.51 13.47
C GLY A 223 -30.10 46.62 13.20
N LYS A 224 -30.70 46.67 12.02
CA LYS A 224 -31.72 47.65 11.64
C LYS A 224 -32.95 47.59 12.55
N SER A 225 -33.31 46.44 13.05
CA SER A 225 -34.38 46.20 14.02
C SER A 225 -33.98 45.02 14.91
N ILE A 226 -34.19 45.18 16.20
CA ILE A 226 -33.91 44.11 17.21
C ILE A 226 -35.22 43.86 17.92
N GLN A 227 -35.74 42.65 17.85
CA GLN A 227 -36.94 42.20 18.53
C GLN A 227 -36.55 41.20 19.64
N ILE A 228 -36.97 41.50 20.88
CA ILE A 228 -36.74 40.64 22.04
C ILE A 228 -38.08 40.28 22.63
N GLU A 229 -38.47 39.03 22.54
CA GLU A 229 -39.75 38.55 23.07
C GLU A 229 -39.51 37.48 24.14
N GLY A 230 -40.11 37.65 25.30
CA GLY A 230 -40.16 36.65 26.37
C GLY A 230 -41.58 36.13 26.53
N LYS A 231 -41.79 34.83 26.53
CA LYS A 231 -43.12 34.23 26.70
C LYS A 231 -43.75 34.56 28.05
N ASP A 232 -42.93 34.59 29.11
CA ASP A 232 -43.39 34.87 30.48
C ASP A 232 -42.80 36.18 31.03
N LYS A 233 -41.50 36.44 30.85
CA LYS A 233 -40.86 37.63 31.42
C LYS A 233 -39.51 37.95 30.72
N ILE A 234 -39.26 39.23 30.53
CA ILE A 234 -37.95 39.79 30.16
C ILE A 234 -37.48 40.70 31.32
N ASN A 235 -36.31 40.40 31.89
CA ASN A 235 -35.68 41.25 32.90
C ASN A 235 -34.42 41.89 32.31
N ILE A 236 -34.32 43.22 32.43
CA ILE A 236 -33.13 44.00 32.05
C ILE A 236 -32.64 44.71 33.30
N PHE A 237 -31.39 44.42 33.71
CA PHE A 237 -30.77 45.05 34.87
C PHE A 237 -29.47 45.72 34.45
N GLY A 238 -29.25 46.95 34.88
CA GLY A 238 -28.02 47.69 34.65
C GLY A 238 -27.93 48.85 35.63
N ALA A 239 -26.72 49.36 35.93
CA ALA A 239 -26.54 50.58 36.72
C ALA A 239 -27.10 51.81 35.97
N ASP A 240 -26.95 51.82 34.64
CA ASP A 240 -27.60 52.75 33.73
C ASP A 240 -28.28 51.97 32.60
N ILE A 241 -29.51 52.34 32.28
CA ILE A 241 -30.30 51.82 31.15
C ILE A 241 -30.75 53.03 30.34
N ASP A 242 -30.13 53.25 29.19
CA ASP A 242 -30.47 54.32 28.26
C ASP A 242 -31.33 53.73 27.12
N LEU A 243 -32.49 54.33 26.92
CA LEU A 243 -33.48 53.93 25.91
C LEU A 243 -33.86 55.18 25.13
N ASP A 244 -33.17 55.43 24.01
CA ASP A 244 -33.44 56.48 23.05
C ASP A 244 -34.58 56.13 22.07
#